data_0148353219c5efaa08471881a98aba9b
#
_entry.id   0148353219c5efaa08471881a98aba9b
#
_cell.length_a   1.000
_cell.length_b   1.000
_cell.length_c   1.000
_cell.angle_alpha   90.00
_cell.angle_beta   90.00
_cell.angle_gamma   90.00
#
_symmetry.space_group_name_H-M   'P 1'
#
loop_
_entity.id
_entity.type
_entity.pdbx_description
1 polymer ?
#
loop_
_entity_poly.entity_id
_entity_poly.type
_entity_poly.pdbx_seq_one_letter_code
_entity_poly.pdbx_strand_id
1 'polypeptide(L)'
;MKFKCLILIILFMLPCLVSANSIGLYIDGREIVCDVAPIIQNDRTLVPVRAIFEAFGADCSWNEAKQSVSISGSKKIILYIGSKTAYVNNAKTTLDCAPIIQNDRTLVPVRFISETLNYNVDWDGVNKNVYITKRMTNKLLSKNISYSDSAMTMKLSFSSPLSGYTDYAMSSPERIVIELNGCKADNVNTVEIGKNGIERLRMGNHDSYLKLVFDTASRLNYKFNLSADKKSAGIIIYYGAIHDVTPMPDEQREFSVVIDAGHGGTDVGTLMKDENGTPYLYEKDINLEMANYCIAELRARGIKVYATRETDKTLQLSDRTNLANSKNADLFVSVHVNYFSNPEASGTLTLYSKTKDGQYPDKISSKEVAGIIQNKLYQAFGTSNAGIRSEDELYVLRHSTMPAVLIETGFISNDFDRSVLTDSAKLKQGAAAVADAIEEIIKISKEG
;
A
#
# COMPACT_ATOMS: atom_id res chain seq x y z
N MET A 1 62.84 15.80 22.69
CA MET A 1 62.29 14.63 21.98
C MET A 1 60.85 14.43 22.45
N LYS A 2 59.87 14.83 21.60
CA LYS A 2 58.44 14.69 21.90
C LYS A 2 57.95 13.47 21.15
N PHE A 3 57.59 12.41 21.86
CA PHE A 3 56.90 11.24 21.31
C PHE A 3 55.47 11.60 21.03
N LYS A 4 55.06 11.60 19.75
CA LYS A 4 53.65 11.62 19.34
C LYS A 4 53.09 10.19 19.36
N CYS A 5 52.20 9.94 20.29
CA CYS A 5 51.43 8.69 20.33
C CYS A 5 50.32 8.75 19.25
N LEU A 6 50.49 7.96 18.19
CA LEU A 6 49.47 7.79 17.13
C LEU A 6 48.49 6.75 17.61
N ILE A 7 47.29 7.18 18.05
CA ILE A 7 46.21 6.26 18.38
C ILE A 7 45.55 5.84 17.08
N LEU A 8 45.79 4.60 16.66
CA LEU A 8 45.14 3.94 15.55
C LEU A 8 43.74 3.47 16.01
N ILE A 9 42.72 4.23 15.66
CA ILE A 9 41.33 3.80 15.89
C ILE A 9 41.03 2.73 14.83
N ILE A 10 41.10 1.46 15.22
CA ILE A 10 40.59 0.34 14.43
C ILE A 10 39.07 0.34 14.61
N LEU A 11 38.38 0.85 13.57
CA LEU A 11 36.93 0.75 13.43
C LEU A 11 36.56 -0.71 13.17
N PHE A 12 36.22 -1.44 14.24
CA PHE A 12 35.61 -2.77 14.12
C PHE A 12 34.23 -2.58 13.46
N MET A 13 34.13 -2.74 12.14
CA MET A 13 32.89 -3.10 11.50
C MET A 13 32.49 -4.49 12.01
N LEU A 14 31.63 -4.54 13.01
CA LEU A 14 30.86 -5.76 13.28
C LEU A 14 29.95 -5.98 12.07
N PRO A 15 30.13 -7.07 11.29
CA PRO A 15 29.10 -7.46 10.37
C PRO A 15 27.86 -7.81 11.20
N CYS A 16 26.74 -7.18 10.90
CA CYS A 16 25.45 -7.61 11.35
C CYS A 16 25.31 -9.08 10.89
N LEU A 17 25.50 -10.01 11.78
CA LEU A 17 25.24 -11.43 11.55
C LEU A 17 23.73 -11.55 11.37
N VAL A 18 23.25 -11.33 10.14
CA VAL A 18 21.99 -11.89 9.70
C VAL A 18 22.13 -13.39 9.96
N SER A 19 21.38 -13.88 10.92
CA SER A 19 21.37 -15.31 11.26
C SER A 19 21.00 -16.06 9.97
N ALA A 20 21.97 -16.74 9.39
CA ALA A 20 21.84 -17.46 8.11
C ALA A 20 20.83 -18.64 8.14
N ASN A 21 19.95 -18.70 9.15
CA ASN A 21 19.05 -19.82 9.41
C ASN A 21 17.61 -19.39 9.78
N SER A 22 17.24 -18.12 9.67
CA SER A 22 15.85 -17.68 9.94
C SER A 22 14.94 -17.99 8.75
N ILE A 23 13.74 -18.52 9.04
CA ILE A 23 12.71 -18.74 8.06
C ILE A 23 12.03 -17.39 7.77
N GLY A 24 12.08 -16.94 6.50
CA GLY A 24 11.35 -15.78 6.04
C GLY A 24 9.86 -16.10 5.85
N LEU A 25 8.99 -15.16 6.20
CA LEU A 25 7.55 -15.28 6.05
C LEU A 25 7.06 -14.13 5.17
N TYR A 26 6.38 -14.44 4.07
CA TYR A 26 5.88 -13.46 3.12
C TYR A 26 4.38 -13.66 2.90
N ILE A 27 3.59 -12.60 2.99
CA ILE A 27 2.15 -12.61 2.72
C ILE A 27 1.85 -11.62 1.60
N ASP A 28 1.31 -12.11 0.48
CA ASP A 28 1.01 -11.31 -0.73
C ASP A 28 2.22 -10.45 -1.15
N GLY A 29 3.42 -11.05 -1.10
CA GLY A 29 4.71 -10.44 -1.49
C GLY A 29 5.34 -9.53 -0.43
N ARG A 30 4.72 -9.33 0.73
CA ARG A 30 5.29 -8.55 1.84
C ARG A 30 5.95 -9.43 2.87
N GLU A 31 7.15 -9.06 3.30
CA GLU A 31 7.81 -9.71 4.42
C GLU A 31 7.07 -9.41 5.73
N ILE A 32 6.83 -10.45 6.52
CA ILE A 32 6.22 -10.36 7.84
C ILE A 32 7.31 -10.56 8.88
N VAL A 33 7.61 -9.50 9.58
CA VAL A 33 8.56 -9.54 10.70
C VAL A 33 7.88 -10.17 11.91
N CYS A 34 8.44 -11.28 12.39
CA CYS A 34 7.94 -12.02 13.55
C CYS A 34 8.81 -11.71 14.79
N ASP A 35 8.16 -11.45 15.92
CA ASP A 35 8.84 -11.28 17.22
C ASP A 35 9.49 -12.57 17.74
N VAL A 36 8.96 -13.72 17.32
CA VAL A 36 9.56 -15.06 17.48
C VAL A 36 9.67 -15.69 16.10
N ALA A 37 10.87 -16.12 15.71
CA ALA A 37 11.10 -16.70 14.39
C ALA A 37 10.23 -17.94 14.13
N PRO A 38 9.71 -18.12 12.92
CA PRO A 38 9.12 -19.38 12.50
C PRO A 38 10.08 -20.56 12.67
N ILE A 39 9.54 -21.74 12.96
CA ILE A 39 10.33 -22.96 13.14
C ILE A 39 9.81 -24.10 12.26
N ILE A 40 10.64 -25.09 12.01
CA ILE A 40 10.22 -26.36 11.41
C ILE A 40 10.15 -27.41 12.51
N GLN A 41 8.99 -28.04 12.67
CA GLN A 41 8.76 -29.16 13.56
C GLN A 41 7.97 -30.25 12.86
N ASN A 42 8.46 -31.49 12.88
CA ASN A 42 7.84 -32.62 12.20
C ASN A 42 7.54 -32.33 10.70
N ASP A 43 8.50 -31.75 10.01
CA ASP A 43 8.40 -31.33 8.59
C ASP A 43 7.25 -30.35 8.33
N ARG A 44 6.84 -29.58 9.33
CA ARG A 44 5.85 -28.52 9.22
C ARG A 44 6.40 -27.21 9.74
N THR A 45 6.14 -26.13 9.00
CA THR A 45 6.49 -24.79 9.48
C THR A 45 5.41 -24.29 10.43
N LEU A 46 5.83 -23.96 11.64
CA LEU A 46 5.03 -23.30 12.65
C LEU A 46 5.44 -21.83 12.72
N VAL A 47 4.45 -20.96 12.81
CA VAL A 47 4.60 -19.50 12.80
C VAL A 47 3.88 -18.87 13.97
N PRO A 48 4.34 -17.72 14.49
CA PRO A 48 3.64 -17.00 15.54
C PRO A 48 2.23 -16.64 15.10
N VAL A 49 1.24 -17.08 15.84
CA VAL A 49 -0.18 -16.91 15.48
C VAL A 49 -0.55 -15.45 15.24
N ARG A 50 -0.09 -14.54 16.09
CA ARG A 50 -0.42 -13.11 16.03
C ARG A 50 0.08 -12.49 14.74
N ALA A 51 1.34 -12.73 14.36
CA ALA A 51 1.94 -12.14 13.16
C ALA A 51 1.14 -12.45 11.88
N ILE A 52 0.62 -13.69 11.76
CA ILE A 52 -0.19 -14.08 10.61
C ILE A 52 -1.59 -13.47 10.65
N PHE A 53 -2.26 -13.49 11.81
CA PHE A 53 -3.65 -13.07 11.88
C PHE A 53 -3.83 -11.57 11.78
N GLU A 54 -2.91 -10.79 12.33
CA GLU A 54 -2.85 -9.35 12.09
C GLU A 54 -2.73 -9.04 10.58
N ALA A 55 -1.84 -9.79 9.88
CA ALA A 55 -1.69 -9.64 8.43
C ALA A 55 -2.94 -10.06 7.63
N PHE A 56 -3.74 -10.98 8.16
CA PHE A 56 -5.02 -11.40 7.54
C PHE A 56 -6.22 -10.55 7.98
N GLY A 57 -6.03 -9.54 8.84
CA GLY A 57 -7.10 -8.71 9.38
C GLY A 57 -8.07 -9.51 10.26
N ALA A 58 -7.58 -10.51 10.99
CA ALA A 58 -8.37 -11.33 11.90
C ALA A 58 -7.94 -11.10 13.36
N ASP A 59 -8.92 -11.11 14.26
CA ASP A 59 -8.68 -10.98 15.70
C ASP A 59 -8.22 -12.32 16.29
N CYS A 60 -7.25 -12.24 17.24
CA CYS A 60 -6.73 -13.39 17.92
C CYS A 60 -6.88 -13.21 19.44
N SER A 61 -7.44 -14.21 20.13
CA SER A 61 -7.60 -14.22 21.58
C SER A 61 -7.08 -15.49 22.20
N TRP A 62 -6.45 -15.37 23.36
CA TRP A 62 -5.93 -16.47 24.16
C TRP A 62 -6.91 -16.84 25.30
N ASN A 63 -7.12 -18.12 25.52
CA ASN A 63 -7.87 -18.66 26.67
C ASN A 63 -6.96 -19.52 27.53
N GLU A 64 -6.54 -18.98 28.67
CA GLU A 64 -5.62 -19.61 29.61
C GLU A 64 -6.18 -20.93 30.17
N ALA A 65 -7.43 -20.93 30.61
CA ALA A 65 -8.06 -22.11 31.24
C ALA A 65 -8.21 -23.29 30.27
N LYS A 66 -8.34 -23.03 28.97
CA LYS A 66 -8.47 -24.07 27.94
C LYS A 66 -7.17 -24.31 27.18
N GLN A 67 -6.11 -23.56 27.46
CA GLN A 67 -4.86 -23.57 26.71
C GLN A 67 -5.14 -23.53 25.20
N SER A 68 -5.91 -22.53 24.77
CA SER A 68 -6.40 -22.45 23.39
C SER A 68 -6.32 -21.04 22.82
N VAL A 69 -6.09 -20.97 21.52
CA VAL A 69 -6.19 -19.76 20.71
C VAL A 69 -7.47 -19.78 19.93
N SER A 70 -8.24 -18.70 19.98
CA SER A 70 -9.41 -18.46 19.18
C SER A 70 -9.15 -17.32 18.19
N ILE A 71 -9.41 -17.60 16.91
CA ILE A 71 -9.23 -16.67 15.81
C ILE A 71 -10.62 -16.34 15.27
N SER A 72 -10.89 -15.04 15.10
CA SER A 72 -12.15 -14.51 14.57
C SER A 72 -11.89 -13.65 13.35
N GLY A 73 -12.50 -14.00 12.23
CA GLY A 73 -12.36 -13.31 10.95
C GLY A 73 -13.43 -13.83 9.99
N SER A 74 -13.07 -14.10 8.75
CA SER A 74 -13.97 -14.73 7.77
C SER A 74 -14.43 -16.13 8.21
N LYS A 75 -13.66 -16.80 9.08
CA LYS A 75 -14.01 -18.04 9.77
C LYS A 75 -13.57 -17.96 11.23
N LYS A 76 -14.30 -18.67 12.09
CA LYS A 76 -13.91 -18.87 13.49
C LYS A 76 -13.06 -20.13 13.58
N ILE A 77 -11.83 -20.02 14.07
CA ILE A 77 -10.91 -21.14 14.25
C ILE A 77 -10.52 -21.24 15.72
N ILE A 78 -10.54 -22.45 16.29
CA ILE A 78 -10.08 -22.71 17.66
C ILE A 78 -9.01 -23.79 17.61
N LEU A 79 -7.87 -23.49 18.21
CA LEU A 79 -6.69 -24.36 18.28
C LEU A 79 -6.35 -24.61 19.76
N TYR A 80 -5.95 -25.84 20.10
CA TYR A 80 -5.54 -26.20 21.45
C TYR A 80 -4.05 -26.54 21.46
N ILE A 81 -3.32 -26.02 22.43
CA ILE A 81 -1.89 -26.30 22.58
C ILE A 81 -1.67 -27.80 22.81
N GLY A 82 -0.69 -28.35 22.11
CA GLY A 82 -0.34 -29.78 22.19
C GLY A 82 -1.34 -30.72 21.55
N SER A 83 -2.46 -30.22 20.97
CA SER A 83 -3.49 -31.06 20.38
C SER A 83 -3.54 -30.91 18.85
N LYS A 84 -3.69 -32.03 18.15
CA LYS A 84 -4.00 -32.05 16.72
C LYS A 84 -5.47 -31.81 16.41
N THR A 85 -6.35 -31.70 17.42
CA THR A 85 -7.76 -31.37 17.22
C THR A 85 -7.93 -29.86 17.15
N ALA A 86 -8.61 -29.40 16.11
CA ALA A 86 -8.99 -28.01 15.91
C ALA A 86 -10.49 -27.92 15.57
N TYR A 87 -11.05 -26.72 15.63
CA TYR A 87 -12.42 -26.45 15.20
C TYR A 87 -12.43 -25.28 14.22
N VAL A 88 -13.17 -25.45 13.10
CA VAL A 88 -13.40 -24.41 12.10
C VAL A 88 -14.91 -24.21 11.99
N ASN A 89 -15.43 -23.04 12.35
CA ASN A 89 -16.86 -22.75 12.41
C ASN A 89 -17.64 -23.83 13.20
N ASN A 90 -17.08 -24.26 14.35
CA ASN A 90 -17.56 -25.34 15.24
C ASN A 90 -17.45 -26.78 14.66
N ALA A 91 -17.03 -26.97 13.43
CA ALA A 91 -16.76 -28.30 12.89
C ALA A 91 -15.37 -28.78 13.32
N LYS A 92 -15.30 -30.01 13.87
CA LYS A 92 -14.05 -30.64 14.28
C LYS A 92 -13.19 -30.96 13.05
N THR A 93 -11.91 -30.65 13.13
CA THR A 93 -10.91 -30.98 12.12
C THR A 93 -9.61 -31.41 12.75
N THR A 94 -8.71 -31.99 11.97
CA THR A 94 -7.42 -32.53 12.46
C THR A 94 -6.26 -31.77 11.82
N LEU A 95 -5.31 -31.36 12.65
CA LEU A 95 -4.05 -30.75 12.25
C LEU A 95 -3.00 -31.85 11.98
N ASP A 96 -2.13 -31.63 11.03
CA ASP A 96 -0.95 -32.48 10.82
C ASP A 96 0.17 -32.25 11.85
N CYS A 97 0.22 -31.06 12.46
CA CYS A 97 1.10 -30.72 13.58
C CYS A 97 0.33 -29.96 14.66
N ALA A 98 0.58 -30.24 15.94
CA ALA A 98 -0.06 -29.56 17.03
C ALA A 98 0.54 -28.16 17.25
N PRO A 99 -0.26 -27.15 17.63
CA PRO A 99 0.24 -25.88 18.10
C PRO A 99 1.09 -26.02 19.34
N ILE A 100 2.09 -25.17 19.49
CA ILE A 100 2.99 -25.15 20.66
C ILE A 100 3.12 -23.73 21.22
N ILE A 101 3.63 -23.62 22.44
CA ILE A 101 4.12 -22.35 22.99
C ILE A 101 5.64 -22.39 22.96
N GLN A 102 6.26 -21.33 22.42
CA GLN A 102 7.70 -21.12 22.42
C GLN A 102 7.97 -19.63 22.64
N ASN A 103 8.85 -19.31 23.60
CA ASN A 103 9.20 -17.95 23.97
C ASN A 103 7.95 -17.07 24.20
N ASP A 104 6.99 -17.58 24.97
CA ASP A 104 5.72 -16.93 25.30
C ASP A 104 4.86 -16.57 24.08
N ARG A 105 5.08 -17.24 22.95
CA ARG A 105 4.25 -17.11 21.74
C ARG A 105 3.67 -18.44 21.32
N THR A 106 2.42 -18.40 20.90
CA THR A 106 1.76 -19.56 20.30
C THR A 106 2.17 -19.67 18.84
N LEU A 107 2.81 -20.78 18.50
CA LEU A 107 3.16 -21.13 17.14
C LEU A 107 2.17 -22.16 16.58
N VAL A 108 1.71 -21.94 15.37
CA VAL A 108 0.66 -22.73 14.72
C VAL A 108 1.12 -23.21 13.33
N PRO A 109 0.60 -24.36 12.85
CA PRO A 109 0.93 -24.86 11.51
C PRO A 109 0.44 -23.86 10.44
N VAL A 110 1.37 -23.20 9.75
CA VAL A 110 1.07 -22.13 8.80
C VAL A 110 0.12 -22.58 7.69
N ARG A 111 0.35 -23.78 7.13
CA ARG A 111 -0.44 -24.30 6.02
C ARG A 111 -1.90 -24.46 6.37
N PHE A 112 -2.20 -25.10 7.51
CA PHE A 112 -3.59 -25.30 7.94
C PHE A 112 -4.34 -23.99 8.07
N ILE A 113 -3.72 -23.01 8.72
CA ILE A 113 -4.34 -21.70 8.96
C ILE A 113 -4.58 -20.98 7.63
N SER A 114 -3.55 -20.88 6.81
CA SER A 114 -3.62 -20.15 5.54
C SER A 114 -4.64 -20.78 4.59
N GLU A 115 -4.62 -22.10 4.42
CA GLU A 115 -5.58 -22.80 3.57
C GLU A 115 -7.03 -22.70 4.09
N THR A 116 -7.21 -22.71 5.42
CA THR A 116 -8.53 -22.53 6.05
C THR A 116 -9.08 -21.13 5.74
N LEU A 117 -8.22 -20.12 5.68
CA LEU A 117 -8.58 -18.74 5.35
C LEU A 117 -8.51 -18.43 3.84
N ASN A 118 -8.37 -19.46 3.01
CA ASN A 118 -8.36 -19.36 1.54
C ASN A 118 -7.10 -18.71 0.96
N TYR A 119 -5.93 -19.05 1.53
CA TYR A 119 -4.62 -18.74 0.99
C TYR A 119 -3.90 -20.00 0.51
N ASN A 120 -3.01 -19.86 -0.46
CA ASN A 120 -2.01 -20.85 -0.82
C ASN A 120 -0.78 -20.68 0.07
N VAL A 121 -0.04 -21.77 0.27
CA VAL A 121 1.23 -21.75 1.00
C VAL A 121 2.28 -22.50 0.18
N ASP A 122 3.30 -21.79 -0.20
CA ASP A 122 4.46 -22.32 -0.91
C ASP A 122 5.70 -22.23 -0.02
N TRP A 123 6.60 -23.21 -0.14
CA TRP A 123 7.84 -23.29 0.59
C TRP A 123 9.04 -23.24 -0.37
N ASP A 124 9.88 -22.24 -0.22
CA ASP A 124 11.19 -22.17 -0.89
C ASP A 124 12.25 -22.79 0.02
N GLY A 125 12.62 -24.01 -0.30
CA GLY A 125 13.62 -24.76 0.48
C GLY A 125 15.05 -24.24 0.32
N VAL A 126 15.35 -23.47 -0.71
CA VAL A 126 16.67 -22.86 -0.95
C VAL A 126 16.88 -21.65 -0.05
N ASN A 127 15.92 -20.73 -0.10
CA ASN A 127 15.99 -19.48 0.68
C ASN A 127 15.34 -19.62 2.06
N LYS A 128 14.73 -20.76 2.38
CA LYS A 128 13.96 -21.02 3.61
C LYS A 128 12.83 -20.01 3.84
N ASN A 129 12.09 -19.72 2.79
CA ASN A 129 10.99 -18.77 2.84
C ASN A 129 9.63 -19.47 2.72
N VAL A 130 8.66 -18.99 3.48
CA VAL A 130 7.24 -19.32 3.34
C VAL A 130 6.56 -18.20 2.59
N TYR A 131 5.92 -18.51 1.48
CA TYR A 131 5.11 -17.57 0.72
C TYR A 131 3.64 -17.93 0.89
N ILE A 132 2.85 -16.97 1.35
CA ILE A 132 1.41 -17.10 1.55
C ILE A 132 0.73 -16.12 0.59
N THR A 133 -0.09 -16.65 -0.33
CA THR A 133 -0.76 -15.85 -1.36
C THR A 133 -2.26 -16.09 -1.32
N LYS A 134 -3.05 -15.02 -1.43
CA LYS A 134 -4.50 -15.13 -1.40
C LYS A 134 -4.99 -15.93 -2.61
N ARG A 135 -5.81 -16.97 -2.38
CA ARG A 135 -6.42 -17.74 -3.48
C ARG A 135 -7.38 -16.89 -4.27
N MET A 136 -7.17 -16.83 -5.57
CA MET A 136 -8.13 -16.24 -6.47
C MET A 136 -9.28 -17.22 -6.71
N THR A 137 -10.42 -16.99 -6.07
CA THR A 137 -11.61 -17.81 -6.23
C THR A 137 -12.57 -17.26 -7.25
N ASN A 138 -12.49 -15.96 -7.54
CA ASN A 138 -13.30 -15.32 -8.54
C ASN A 138 -12.76 -15.64 -9.95
N LYS A 139 -13.66 -15.95 -10.87
CA LYS A 139 -13.32 -16.28 -12.26
C LYS A 139 -13.97 -15.25 -13.19
N LEU A 140 -13.21 -14.85 -14.20
CA LEU A 140 -13.76 -14.19 -15.37
C LEU A 140 -14.57 -15.22 -16.19
N LEU A 141 -15.89 -15.05 -16.20
CA LEU A 141 -16.82 -15.98 -16.90
C LEU A 141 -16.96 -15.62 -18.38
N SER A 142 -17.01 -14.34 -18.70
CA SER A 142 -17.14 -13.89 -20.06
C SER A 142 -16.43 -12.55 -20.32
N LYS A 143 -15.98 -12.37 -21.55
CA LYS A 143 -15.47 -11.12 -22.10
C LYS A 143 -16.07 -10.93 -23.50
N ASN A 144 -16.83 -9.86 -23.68
CA ASN A 144 -17.47 -9.55 -24.94
C ASN A 144 -17.02 -8.16 -25.41
N ILE A 145 -16.43 -8.09 -26.59
CA ILE A 145 -15.96 -6.84 -27.20
C ILE A 145 -16.94 -6.44 -28.30
N SER A 146 -17.35 -5.20 -28.29
CA SER A 146 -18.15 -4.56 -29.33
C SER A 146 -17.54 -3.24 -29.76
N TYR A 147 -17.84 -2.79 -30.93
CA TYR A 147 -17.29 -1.59 -31.54
C TYR A 147 -18.42 -0.69 -32.00
N SER A 148 -18.29 0.62 -31.77
CA SER A 148 -19.07 1.68 -32.37
C SER A 148 -18.15 2.60 -33.19
N ASP A 149 -18.67 3.64 -33.77
CA ASP A 149 -17.88 4.65 -34.51
C ASP A 149 -16.96 5.44 -33.58
N SER A 150 -17.30 5.56 -32.29
CA SER A 150 -16.61 6.41 -31.33
C SER A 150 -15.84 5.64 -30.23
N ALA A 151 -16.12 4.35 -30.04
CA ALA A 151 -15.51 3.60 -28.94
C ALA A 151 -15.50 2.09 -29.16
N MET A 152 -14.53 1.43 -28.54
CA MET A 152 -14.57 0.00 -28.22
C MET A 152 -15.16 -0.18 -26.83
N THR A 153 -16.11 -1.08 -26.68
CA THR A 153 -16.66 -1.45 -25.38
C THR A 153 -16.36 -2.93 -25.11
N MET A 154 -15.78 -3.24 -23.94
CA MET A 154 -15.58 -4.59 -23.46
C MET A 154 -16.42 -4.82 -22.22
N LYS A 155 -17.31 -5.80 -22.25
CA LYS A 155 -18.12 -6.22 -21.10
C LYS A 155 -17.53 -7.46 -20.48
N LEU A 156 -17.37 -7.46 -19.16
CA LEU A 156 -16.83 -8.53 -18.34
C LEU A 156 -17.91 -9.04 -17.39
N SER A 157 -17.94 -10.36 -17.12
CA SER A 157 -18.74 -10.93 -16.04
C SER A 157 -17.89 -11.85 -15.16
N PHE A 158 -18.22 -11.90 -13.88
CA PHE A 158 -17.44 -12.58 -12.85
C PHE A 158 -18.29 -13.62 -12.12
N SER A 159 -17.65 -14.70 -11.64
CA SER A 159 -18.32 -15.78 -10.89
C SER A 159 -18.77 -15.34 -9.48
N SER A 160 -18.14 -14.30 -8.93
CA SER A 160 -18.48 -13.70 -7.64
C SER A 160 -18.15 -12.21 -7.66
N PRO A 161 -18.60 -11.40 -6.67
CA PRO A 161 -18.23 -10.00 -6.61
C PRO A 161 -16.71 -9.78 -6.64
N LEU A 162 -16.25 -8.85 -7.47
CA LEU A 162 -14.84 -8.47 -7.55
C LEU A 162 -14.41 -7.81 -6.24
N SER A 163 -13.26 -8.18 -5.69
CA SER A 163 -12.76 -7.62 -4.44
C SER A 163 -12.30 -6.17 -4.59
N GLY A 164 -11.84 -5.80 -5.79
CA GLY A 164 -11.39 -4.47 -6.15
C GLY A 164 -10.77 -4.47 -7.54
N TYR A 165 -10.34 -3.32 -8.00
CA TYR A 165 -9.61 -3.17 -9.25
C TYR A 165 -8.65 -2.00 -9.15
N THR A 166 -7.66 -1.98 -10.05
CA THR A 166 -6.80 -0.83 -10.32
C THR A 166 -6.79 -0.62 -11.83
N ASP A 167 -6.89 0.62 -12.28
CA ASP A 167 -6.76 0.96 -13.68
C ASP A 167 -5.87 2.19 -13.86
N TYR A 168 -5.04 2.17 -14.90
CA TYR A 168 -4.13 3.27 -15.21
C TYR A 168 -3.70 3.23 -16.68
N ALA A 169 -3.30 4.39 -17.21
CA ALA A 169 -2.63 4.49 -18.50
C ALA A 169 -1.12 4.60 -18.31
N MET A 170 -0.37 4.04 -19.26
CA MET A 170 1.09 4.14 -19.35
C MET A 170 1.46 4.78 -20.68
N SER A 171 2.54 5.57 -20.67
CA SER A 171 3.19 6.08 -21.87
C SER A 171 4.54 5.37 -22.09
N SER A 172 5.00 5.34 -23.37
CA SER A 172 6.29 4.79 -23.77
C SER A 172 6.53 3.31 -23.45
N PRO A 173 5.79 2.35 -24.03
CA PRO A 173 4.72 2.51 -25.03
C PRO A 173 3.36 2.79 -24.39
N GLU A 174 2.46 3.39 -25.19
CA GLU A 174 1.10 3.71 -24.76
C GLU A 174 0.30 2.44 -24.45
N ARG A 175 -0.30 2.40 -23.26
CA ARG A 175 -1.09 1.26 -22.78
C ARG A 175 -2.19 1.70 -21.85
N ILE A 176 -3.29 0.97 -21.86
CA ILE A 176 -4.30 1.00 -20.80
C ILE A 176 -4.20 -0.30 -20.02
N VAL A 177 -4.03 -0.22 -18.73
CA VAL A 177 -3.85 -1.36 -17.83
C VAL A 177 -5.00 -1.42 -16.86
N ILE A 178 -5.59 -2.61 -16.69
CA ILE A 178 -6.64 -2.87 -15.70
C ILE A 178 -6.29 -4.14 -14.96
N GLU A 179 -6.23 -4.05 -13.64
CA GLU A 179 -5.93 -5.15 -12.73
C GLU A 179 -7.18 -5.48 -11.91
N LEU A 180 -7.70 -6.69 -12.05
CA LEU A 180 -8.94 -7.16 -11.43
C LEU A 180 -8.58 -8.02 -10.21
N ASN A 181 -8.64 -7.46 -9.01
CA ASN A 181 -8.17 -8.06 -7.78
C ASN A 181 -8.97 -9.32 -7.39
N GLY A 182 -8.24 -10.38 -7.03
CA GLY A 182 -8.85 -11.66 -6.64
C GLY A 182 -9.50 -12.44 -7.77
N CYS A 183 -9.39 -11.97 -9.03
CA CYS A 183 -9.96 -12.59 -10.22
C CYS A 183 -8.89 -13.32 -11.05
N LYS A 184 -9.27 -14.42 -11.69
CA LYS A 184 -8.47 -15.12 -12.71
C LYS A 184 -9.29 -15.47 -13.92
N ALA A 185 -8.64 -15.71 -15.04
CA ALA A 185 -9.26 -16.25 -16.25
C ALA A 185 -8.72 -17.63 -16.54
N ASP A 186 -9.58 -18.56 -16.97
CA ASP A 186 -9.15 -19.89 -17.38
C ASP A 186 -8.35 -19.82 -18.71
N ASN A 187 -8.68 -18.84 -19.57
CA ASN A 187 -7.96 -18.58 -20.83
C ASN A 187 -7.36 -17.16 -20.80
N VAL A 188 -6.04 -17.10 -20.68
CA VAL A 188 -5.25 -15.86 -20.82
C VAL A 188 -4.54 -15.88 -22.16
N ASN A 189 -4.97 -15.07 -23.08
CA ASN A 189 -4.43 -14.97 -24.43
C ASN A 189 -4.28 -13.53 -24.88
N THR A 190 -3.46 -13.32 -25.88
CA THR A 190 -3.43 -12.08 -26.63
C THR A 190 -4.54 -12.10 -27.70
N VAL A 191 -5.29 -11.02 -27.80
CA VAL A 191 -6.32 -10.79 -28.81
C VAL A 191 -5.85 -9.62 -29.66
N GLU A 192 -5.54 -9.89 -30.91
CA GLU A 192 -5.23 -8.81 -31.88
C GLU A 192 -6.52 -8.07 -32.21
N ILE A 193 -6.48 -6.74 -32.07
CA ILE A 193 -7.63 -5.85 -32.29
C ILE A 193 -7.43 -5.08 -33.59
N GLY A 194 -6.29 -4.41 -33.77
CA GLY A 194 -5.90 -3.71 -35.01
C GLY A 194 -6.90 -2.66 -35.49
N LYS A 195 -7.66 -2.03 -34.59
CA LYS A 195 -8.72 -1.06 -34.92
C LYS A 195 -8.59 0.22 -34.11
N ASN A 196 -8.73 1.35 -34.80
CA ASN A 196 -8.91 2.67 -34.20
C ASN A 196 -7.88 3.04 -33.12
N GLY A 197 -6.61 2.68 -33.37
CA GLY A 197 -5.52 2.97 -32.47
C GLY A 197 -5.35 1.97 -31.31
N ILE A 198 -6.21 0.93 -31.20
CA ILE A 198 -6.02 -0.17 -30.27
C ILE A 198 -5.38 -1.32 -31.04
N GLU A 199 -4.15 -1.70 -30.69
CA GLU A 199 -3.40 -2.75 -31.37
C GLU A 199 -3.87 -4.13 -30.92
N ARG A 200 -3.80 -4.38 -29.60
CA ARG A 200 -4.14 -5.68 -29.02
C ARG A 200 -4.51 -5.59 -27.55
N LEU A 201 -5.19 -6.62 -27.07
CA LEU A 201 -5.43 -6.88 -25.65
C LEU A 201 -4.58 -8.08 -25.25
N ARG A 202 -3.73 -7.91 -24.24
CA ARG A 202 -3.03 -8.97 -23.55
C ARG A 202 -3.67 -9.24 -22.21
N MET A 203 -3.82 -10.52 -21.85
CA MET A 203 -4.34 -10.94 -20.57
C MET A 203 -3.32 -11.81 -19.86
N GLY A 204 -3.20 -11.69 -18.54
CA GLY A 204 -2.29 -12.51 -17.73
C GLY A 204 -2.82 -12.68 -16.31
N ASN A 205 -2.79 -13.93 -15.79
CA ASN A 205 -3.02 -14.18 -14.38
C ASN A 205 -1.73 -13.87 -13.60
N HIS A 206 -1.86 -13.12 -12.54
CA HIS A 206 -0.85 -12.88 -11.52
C HIS A 206 -1.30 -13.51 -10.20
N ASP A 207 -0.46 -13.51 -9.18
CA ASP A 207 -0.73 -14.19 -7.91
C ASP A 207 -2.02 -13.71 -7.20
N SER A 208 -2.36 -12.43 -7.34
CA SER A 208 -3.50 -11.81 -6.64
C SER A 208 -4.51 -11.11 -7.56
N TYR A 209 -4.27 -11.02 -8.88
CA TYR A 209 -5.14 -10.32 -9.82
C TYR A 209 -5.04 -10.85 -11.25
N LEU A 210 -6.09 -10.61 -12.05
CA LEU A 210 -6.06 -10.76 -13.49
C LEU A 210 -5.69 -9.41 -14.12
N LYS A 211 -4.65 -9.37 -14.94
CA LYS A 211 -4.18 -8.17 -15.64
C LYS A 211 -4.69 -8.15 -17.06
N LEU A 212 -5.29 -7.04 -17.46
CA LEU A 212 -5.68 -6.72 -18.82
C LEU A 212 -4.81 -5.55 -19.29
N VAL A 213 -4.17 -5.68 -20.46
CA VAL A 213 -3.33 -4.62 -21.04
C VAL A 213 -3.77 -4.39 -22.46
N PHE A 214 -4.29 -3.22 -22.77
CA PHE A 214 -4.54 -2.78 -24.12
C PHE A 214 -3.31 -2.01 -24.60
N ASP A 215 -2.60 -2.54 -25.57
CA ASP A 215 -1.54 -1.82 -26.27
C ASP A 215 -2.19 -0.89 -27.29
N THR A 216 -1.78 0.37 -27.31
CA THR A 216 -2.39 1.40 -28.16
C THR A 216 -1.31 2.15 -28.97
N ALA A 217 -1.64 2.57 -30.19
CA ALA A 217 -0.71 3.30 -31.08
C ALA A 217 -0.49 4.75 -30.60
N SER A 218 -1.42 5.30 -29.82
CA SER A 218 -1.39 6.62 -29.23
C SER A 218 -2.14 6.61 -27.91
N ARG A 219 -2.05 7.67 -27.14
CA ARG A 219 -2.83 7.82 -25.91
C ARG A 219 -4.32 7.89 -26.24
N LEU A 220 -5.09 6.97 -25.68
CA LEU A 220 -6.54 6.90 -25.81
C LEU A 220 -7.19 7.12 -24.45
N ASN A 221 -8.37 7.74 -24.46
CA ASN A 221 -9.17 7.83 -23.24
C ASN A 221 -9.95 6.55 -23.01
N TYR A 222 -10.15 6.24 -21.76
CA TYR A 222 -10.93 5.08 -21.38
C TYR A 222 -11.75 5.34 -20.11
N LYS A 223 -12.72 4.48 -19.87
CA LYS A 223 -13.52 4.44 -18.66
C LYS A 223 -13.71 3.00 -18.23
N PHE A 224 -13.45 2.74 -16.95
CA PHE A 224 -13.79 1.47 -16.30
C PHE A 224 -15.01 1.69 -15.40
N ASN A 225 -16.04 0.86 -15.56
CA ASN A 225 -17.25 0.92 -14.75
C ASN A 225 -17.49 -0.46 -14.13
N LEU A 226 -17.51 -0.53 -12.81
CA LEU A 226 -17.89 -1.73 -12.07
C LEU A 226 -19.38 -1.63 -11.70
N SER A 227 -20.14 -2.72 -11.91
CA SER A 227 -21.55 -2.78 -11.48
C SER A 227 -21.69 -2.69 -9.96
N ALA A 228 -22.86 -2.26 -9.48
CA ALA A 228 -23.13 -2.13 -8.04
C ALA A 228 -22.97 -3.45 -7.27
N ASP A 229 -23.32 -4.59 -7.88
CA ASP A 229 -23.14 -5.92 -7.33
C ASP A 229 -21.71 -6.48 -7.50
N LYS A 230 -20.84 -5.71 -8.18
CA LYS A 230 -19.46 -6.06 -8.50
C LYS A 230 -19.27 -7.36 -9.29
N LYS A 231 -20.33 -7.88 -9.92
CA LYS A 231 -20.30 -9.12 -10.71
C LYS A 231 -20.14 -8.90 -12.20
N SER A 232 -20.16 -7.65 -12.65
CA SER A 232 -19.85 -7.28 -14.03
C SER A 232 -19.10 -5.96 -14.10
N ALA A 233 -18.34 -5.76 -15.20
CA ALA A 233 -17.67 -4.51 -15.48
C ALA A 233 -17.74 -4.17 -16.96
N GLY A 234 -17.65 -2.87 -17.27
CA GLY A 234 -17.52 -2.34 -18.60
C GLY A 234 -16.23 -1.53 -18.75
N ILE A 235 -15.49 -1.81 -19.82
CA ILE A 235 -14.33 -1.02 -20.24
C ILE A 235 -14.74 -0.33 -21.54
N ILE A 236 -14.66 0.98 -21.59
CA ILE A 236 -14.93 1.78 -22.79
C ILE A 236 -13.64 2.48 -23.16
N ILE A 237 -13.12 2.24 -24.36
CA ILE A 237 -11.94 2.93 -24.89
C ILE A 237 -12.41 3.75 -26.07
N TYR A 238 -12.24 5.08 -25.99
CA TYR A 238 -12.70 6.03 -26.97
C TYR A 238 -11.68 6.20 -28.11
N TYR A 239 -12.15 6.29 -29.34
CA TYR A 239 -11.32 6.50 -30.52
C TYR A 239 -11.15 7.99 -30.81
N GLY A 240 -9.97 8.33 -31.35
CA GLY A 240 -9.65 9.68 -31.80
C GLY A 240 -9.21 10.61 -30.68
N ALA A 241 -8.61 11.72 -31.06
CA ALA A 241 -8.45 12.85 -30.18
C ALA A 241 -9.87 13.30 -29.76
N ILE A 242 -10.02 13.56 -28.46
CA ILE A 242 -11.30 13.93 -27.87
C ILE A 242 -11.89 15.13 -28.66
N HIS A 243 -12.92 14.86 -29.47
CA HIS A 243 -13.89 15.88 -29.77
C HIS A 243 -15.15 15.52 -28.98
N ASP A 244 -15.46 16.33 -27.97
CA ASP A 244 -16.68 16.31 -27.15
C ASP A 244 -16.90 15.13 -26.14
N VAL A 245 -16.05 14.94 -25.18
CA VAL A 245 -16.40 15.45 -23.84
C VAL A 245 -15.51 16.66 -23.70
N THR A 246 -16.06 17.85 -23.80
CA THR A 246 -15.31 19.04 -23.47
C THR A 246 -14.68 18.79 -22.12
N PRO A 247 -13.35 18.66 -21.99
CA PRO A 247 -12.74 19.06 -20.75
C PRO A 247 -13.29 20.47 -20.60
N MET A 248 -13.86 20.80 -19.46
CA MET A 248 -13.89 22.22 -19.12
C MET A 248 -12.49 22.71 -19.47
N PRO A 249 -12.35 23.79 -20.28
CA PRO A 249 -11.04 24.31 -20.65
C PRO A 249 -10.17 24.24 -19.39
N ASP A 250 -8.92 23.80 -19.48
CA ASP A 250 -8.02 23.63 -18.32
C ASP A 250 -7.99 24.91 -17.47
N GLU A 251 -8.28 26.05 -18.07
CA GLU A 251 -8.52 27.35 -17.45
C GLU A 251 -9.74 27.42 -16.51
N GLN A 252 -10.67 26.45 -16.55
CA GLN A 252 -11.87 26.40 -15.69
C GLN A 252 -11.93 25.16 -14.79
N ARG A 253 -11.00 24.21 -14.94
CA ARG A 253 -10.95 23.04 -14.05
C ARG A 253 -10.29 23.42 -12.74
N GLU A 254 -11.04 23.28 -11.67
CA GLU A 254 -10.55 23.52 -10.31
C GLU A 254 -9.50 22.47 -9.94
N PHE A 255 -8.27 22.93 -9.61
CA PHE A 255 -7.19 22.06 -9.15
C PHE A 255 -7.64 21.27 -7.92
N SER A 256 -7.41 19.97 -7.92
CA SER A 256 -7.85 19.10 -6.85
C SER A 256 -6.69 18.25 -6.30
N VAL A 257 -6.71 18.06 -5.00
CA VAL A 257 -5.68 17.34 -4.24
C VAL A 257 -6.30 16.16 -3.52
N VAL A 258 -5.59 15.04 -3.45
CA VAL A 258 -5.90 13.96 -2.50
C VAL A 258 -4.90 14.00 -1.37
N ILE A 259 -5.41 14.11 -0.14
CA ILE A 259 -4.64 13.93 1.09
C ILE A 259 -4.90 12.52 1.61
N ASP A 260 -3.83 11.75 1.75
CA ASP A 260 -3.84 10.39 2.22
C ASP A 260 -3.25 10.31 3.64
N ALA A 261 -4.04 9.91 4.61
CA ALA A 261 -3.54 9.57 5.93
C ALA A 261 -3.04 8.12 5.92
N GLY A 262 -1.73 7.92 5.99
CA GLY A 262 -1.12 6.59 6.00
C GLY A 262 -1.65 5.69 7.10
N HIS A 263 -1.64 4.37 6.87
CA HIS A 263 -2.14 3.36 7.82
C HIS A 263 -3.62 3.56 8.21
N GLY A 264 -4.07 2.98 9.31
CA GLY A 264 -5.43 3.14 9.85
C GLY A 264 -6.11 1.84 10.24
N GLY A 265 -6.99 1.88 11.23
CA GLY A 265 -7.70 0.72 11.76
C GLY A 265 -6.75 -0.33 12.31
N THR A 266 -6.75 -1.52 11.72
CA THR A 266 -5.86 -2.63 12.11
C THR A 266 -4.41 -2.46 11.67
N ASP A 267 -4.15 -1.62 10.66
CA ASP A 267 -2.80 -1.24 10.25
C ASP A 267 -2.36 -0.03 11.07
N VAL A 268 -1.61 -0.28 12.12
CA VAL A 268 -1.19 0.77 13.07
C VAL A 268 0.03 1.57 12.62
N GLY A 269 0.75 1.10 11.57
CA GLY A 269 2.05 1.64 11.21
C GLY A 269 3.11 1.37 12.29
N THR A 270 4.12 2.24 12.36
CA THR A 270 5.09 2.19 13.45
C THR A 270 4.47 2.66 14.78
N LEU A 271 5.08 2.28 15.91
CA LEU A 271 4.56 2.62 17.23
C LEU A 271 5.68 2.76 18.27
N MET A 272 5.39 3.48 19.34
CA MET A 272 6.22 3.55 20.54
C MET A 272 5.60 2.76 21.67
N LYS A 273 6.47 2.12 22.49
CA LYS A 273 6.09 1.36 23.68
C LYS A 273 6.72 1.98 24.91
N ASP A 274 6.02 1.86 26.04
CA ASP A 274 6.55 2.21 27.36
C ASP A 274 7.56 1.17 27.86
N GLU A 275 8.10 1.40 29.05
CA GLU A 275 9.06 0.50 29.72
C GLU A 275 8.51 -0.91 29.97
N ASN A 276 7.18 -1.06 30.02
CA ASN A 276 6.49 -2.34 30.20
C ASN A 276 6.18 -3.03 28.87
N GLY A 277 6.57 -2.42 27.73
CA GLY A 277 6.28 -2.92 26.40
C GLY A 277 4.85 -2.62 25.90
N THR A 278 4.09 -1.77 26.61
CA THR A 278 2.73 -1.38 26.24
C THR A 278 2.78 -0.28 25.19
N PRO A 279 2.14 -0.45 24.02
CA PRO A 279 2.06 0.61 23.01
C PRO A 279 1.28 1.83 23.55
N TYR A 280 1.83 3.02 23.36
CA TYR A 280 1.20 4.28 23.80
C TYR A 280 1.07 5.33 22.71
N LEU A 281 1.78 5.18 21.59
CA LEU A 281 1.76 6.12 20.46
C LEU A 281 1.80 5.33 19.15
N TYR A 282 0.91 5.66 18.23
CA TYR A 282 0.77 4.97 16.95
C TYR A 282 0.91 5.96 15.79
N GLU A 283 1.64 5.57 14.77
CA GLU A 283 1.80 6.34 13.54
C GLU A 283 0.44 6.69 12.89
N LYS A 284 -0.47 5.72 12.81
CA LYS A 284 -1.79 5.92 12.20
C LYS A 284 -2.58 7.10 12.78
N ASP A 285 -2.41 7.36 14.09
CA ASP A 285 -3.15 8.41 14.79
C ASP A 285 -2.54 9.79 14.49
N ILE A 286 -1.21 9.89 14.47
CA ILE A 286 -0.49 11.10 14.07
C ILE A 286 -0.78 11.44 12.61
N ASN A 287 -0.72 10.43 11.72
CA ASN A 287 -1.01 10.61 10.29
C ASN A 287 -2.45 11.11 10.08
N LEU A 288 -3.42 10.57 10.82
CA LEU A 288 -4.81 11.00 10.73
C LEU A 288 -5.00 12.44 11.22
N GLU A 289 -4.39 12.79 12.33
CA GLU A 289 -4.47 14.14 12.90
C GLU A 289 -3.86 15.17 11.93
N MET A 290 -2.64 14.93 11.45
CA MET A 290 -1.95 15.79 10.50
C MET A 290 -2.73 15.93 9.19
N ALA A 291 -3.20 14.82 8.63
CA ALA A 291 -3.97 14.82 7.39
C ALA A 291 -5.29 15.60 7.55
N ASN A 292 -6.00 15.44 8.67
CA ASN A 292 -7.23 16.18 8.94
C ASN A 292 -6.96 17.69 9.04
N TYR A 293 -5.84 18.11 9.63
CA TYR A 293 -5.45 19.53 9.63
C TYR A 293 -5.13 20.03 8.22
N CYS A 294 -4.40 19.25 7.40
CA CYS A 294 -4.16 19.60 6.00
C CYS A 294 -5.47 19.76 5.21
N ILE A 295 -6.39 18.83 5.38
CA ILE A 295 -7.70 18.86 4.71
C ILE A 295 -8.50 20.09 5.13
N ALA A 296 -8.54 20.41 6.43
CA ALA A 296 -9.25 21.57 6.94
C ALA A 296 -8.65 22.87 6.41
N GLU A 297 -7.33 22.98 6.38
CA GLU A 297 -6.60 24.16 5.89
C GLU A 297 -6.83 24.36 4.39
N LEU A 298 -6.74 23.30 3.59
CA LEU A 298 -7.00 23.36 2.15
C LEU A 298 -8.47 23.75 1.84
N ARG A 299 -9.42 23.19 2.58
CA ARG A 299 -10.84 23.56 2.44
C ARG A 299 -11.08 25.02 2.78
N ALA A 300 -10.44 25.53 3.85
CA ALA A 300 -10.54 26.95 4.26
C ALA A 300 -9.99 27.91 3.19
N ARG A 301 -9.01 27.48 2.39
CA ARG A 301 -8.45 28.23 1.26
C ARG A 301 -9.22 28.06 -0.04
N GLY A 302 -10.33 27.31 -0.04
CA GLY A 302 -11.14 27.06 -1.22
C GLY A 302 -10.49 26.07 -2.20
N ILE A 303 -9.48 25.30 -1.77
CA ILE A 303 -8.83 24.27 -2.61
C ILE A 303 -9.67 22.99 -2.53
N LYS A 304 -9.97 22.42 -3.67
CA LYS A 304 -10.73 21.18 -3.78
C LYS A 304 -9.88 20.01 -3.26
N VAL A 305 -10.32 19.39 -2.16
CA VAL A 305 -9.57 18.31 -1.51
C VAL A 305 -10.44 17.09 -1.30
N TYR A 306 -9.87 15.92 -1.60
CA TYR A 306 -10.41 14.61 -1.27
C TYR A 306 -9.53 13.95 -0.21
N ALA A 307 -10.15 13.21 0.71
CA ALA A 307 -9.45 12.47 1.75
C ALA A 307 -9.58 10.97 1.50
N THR A 308 -8.50 10.20 1.67
CA THR A 308 -8.61 8.74 1.65
C THR A 308 -9.34 8.23 2.89
N ARG A 309 -9.06 8.84 4.05
CA ARG A 309 -9.80 8.64 5.29
C ARG A 309 -9.79 9.91 6.14
N GLU A 310 -10.87 10.17 6.85
CA GLU A 310 -11.01 11.24 7.86
C GLU A 310 -11.29 10.64 9.24
N THR A 311 -11.32 9.32 9.36
CA THR A 311 -11.51 8.55 10.60
C THR A 311 -10.54 7.38 10.67
N ASP A 312 -10.43 6.73 11.84
CA ASP A 312 -9.59 5.55 12.00
C ASP A 312 -10.27 4.32 11.34
N LYS A 313 -9.86 3.98 10.14
CA LYS A 313 -10.32 2.83 9.37
C LYS A 313 -9.20 2.23 8.54
N THR A 314 -9.23 0.92 8.37
CA THR A 314 -8.30 0.20 7.49
C THR A 314 -8.62 0.46 6.03
N LEU A 315 -7.61 0.85 5.24
CA LEU A 315 -7.67 0.99 3.79
C LEU A 315 -6.57 0.19 3.13
N GLN A 316 -6.89 -0.48 2.03
CA GLN A 316 -5.87 -1.09 1.18
C GLN A 316 -5.10 0.01 0.42
N LEU A 317 -3.84 -0.26 0.05
CA LEU A 317 -3.04 0.69 -0.72
C LEU A 317 -3.72 1.05 -2.06
N SER A 318 -4.40 0.07 -2.68
CA SER A 318 -5.19 0.28 -3.90
C SER A 318 -6.38 1.22 -3.70
N ASP A 319 -7.03 1.21 -2.53
CA ASP A 319 -8.18 2.09 -2.28
C ASP A 319 -7.74 3.56 -2.26
N ARG A 320 -6.53 3.83 -1.76
CA ARG A 320 -5.93 5.18 -1.70
C ARG A 320 -5.66 5.73 -3.10
N THR A 321 -4.98 4.95 -3.93
CA THR A 321 -4.66 5.36 -5.32
C THR A 321 -5.88 5.36 -6.22
N ASN A 322 -6.81 4.39 -6.05
CA ASN A 322 -8.05 4.35 -6.82
C ASN A 322 -8.94 5.58 -6.56
N LEU A 323 -8.99 6.07 -5.31
CA LEU A 323 -9.69 7.32 -5.04
C LEU A 323 -9.08 8.47 -5.85
N ALA A 324 -7.76 8.66 -5.78
CA ALA A 324 -7.06 9.74 -6.46
C ALA A 324 -7.24 9.66 -7.99
N ASN A 325 -7.02 8.46 -8.54
CA ASN A 325 -7.12 8.21 -9.98
C ASN A 325 -8.57 8.41 -10.49
N SER A 326 -9.57 7.91 -9.75
CA SER A 326 -11.00 8.04 -10.14
C SER A 326 -11.51 9.49 -10.07
N LYS A 327 -10.88 10.33 -9.23
CA LYS A 327 -11.19 11.76 -9.13
C LYS A 327 -10.43 12.58 -10.16
N ASN A 328 -9.52 11.97 -10.93
CA ASN A 328 -8.57 12.68 -11.79
C ASN A 328 -7.89 13.84 -11.02
N ALA A 329 -7.47 13.55 -9.79
CA ALA A 329 -6.83 14.54 -8.96
C ALA A 329 -5.54 15.05 -9.60
N ASP A 330 -5.16 16.29 -9.28
CA ASP A 330 -3.95 16.89 -9.84
C ASP A 330 -2.71 16.61 -9.02
N LEU A 331 -2.92 16.27 -7.75
CA LEU A 331 -1.85 15.99 -6.79
C LEU A 331 -2.30 14.94 -5.77
N PHE A 332 -1.38 14.04 -5.42
CA PHE A 332 -1.54 13.08 -4.32
C PHE A 332 -0.45 13.31 -3.26
N VAL A 333 -0.86 13.51 -2.02
CA VAL A 333 0.04 13.72 -0.88
C VAL A 333 -0.31 12.72 0.22
N SER A 334 0.59 11.78 0.50
CA SER A 334 0.46 10.81 1.58
C SER A 334 1.25 11.28 2.80
N VAL A 335 0.65 11.17 3.98
CA VAL A 335 1.24 11.61 5.27
C VAL A 335 1.58 10.39 6.10
N HIS A 336 2.85 10.29 6.50
CA HIS A 336 3.45 9.22 7.26
C HIS A 336 4.38 9.74 8.36
N VAL A 337 4.75 8.84 9.27
CA VAL A 337 5.75 9.06 10.31
C VAL A 337 6.80 7.95 10.21
N ASN A 338 8.06 8.34 10.13
CA ASN A 338 9.18 7.43 9.97
C ASN A 338 9.58 6.78 11.31
N TYR A 339 10.29 5.67 11.20
CA TYR A 339 10.95 5.00 12.32
C TYR A 339 12.35 4.53 11.90
N PHE A 340 13.31 4.70 12.77
CA PHE A 340 14.62 4.08 12.60
C PHE A 340 15.14 3.61 13.95
N SER A 341 15.84 2.46 13.97
CA SER A 341 16.35 1.86 15.20
C SER A 341 17.41 2.70 15.91
N ASN A 342 18.15 3.55 15.16
CA ASN A 342 19.04 4.54 15.76
C ASN A 342 18.22 5.80 16.10
N PRO A 343 18.07 6.18 17.38
CA PRO A 343 17.27 7.33 17.80
C PRO A 343 17.87 8.69 17.38
N GLU A 344 19.13 8.73 16.95
CA GLU A 344 19.76 9.95 16.39
C GLU A 344 19.24 10.29 14.98
N ALA A 345 18.59 9.33 14.29
CA ALA A 345 17.94 9.61 13.02
C ALA A 345 16.76 10.55 13.25
N SER A 346 16.76 11.69 12.57
CA SER A 346 15.79 12.76 12.78
C SER A 346 15.53 13.54 11.51
N GLY A 347 14.42 14.25 11.48
CA GLY A 347 14.09 15.23 10.46
C GLY A 347 12.96 14.81 9.52
N THR A 348 12.44 15.78 8.82
CA THR A 348 11.40 15.60 7.81
C THR A 348 12.02 15.16 6.50
N LEU A 349 11.41 14.19 5.82
CA LEU A 349 11.83 13.61 4.54
C LEU A 349 10.62 13.51 3.60
N THR A 350 10.78 13.90 2.34
CA THR A 350 9.71 13.71 1.34
C THR A 350 10.15 12.73 0.26
N LEU A 351 9.34 11.71 0.04
CA LEU A 351 9.57 10.64 -0.93
C LEU A 351 8.78 10.89 -2.22
N TYR A 352 9.36 10.51 -3.36
CA TYR A 352 8.73 10.58 -4.67
C TYR A 352 9.17 9.39 -5.54
N SER A 353 8.49 9.12 -6.66
CA SER A 353 8.90 8.07 -7.59
C SER A 353 9.54 8.68 -8.85
N LYS A 354 10.74 8.23 -9.21
CA LYS A 354 11.43 8.58 -10.47
C LYS A 354 10.76 7.97 -11.69
N THR A 355 10.06 6.85 -11.53
CA THR A 355 9.37 6.20 -12.64
C THR A 355 8.27 7.10 -13.25
N LYS A 356 7.93 8.19 -12.57
CA LYS A 356 6.97 9.20 -12.98
C LYS A 356 7.60 10.47 -13.54
N ASP A 357 8.93 10.61 -13.48
CA ASP A 357 9.61 11.75 -14.07
C ASP A 357 9.42 11.74 -15.60
N GLY A 358 8.90 12.84 -16.14
CA GLY A 358 8.58 12.99 -17.57
C GLY A 358 7.24 12.38 -18.01
N GLN A 359 6.45 11.75 -17.12
CA GLN A 359 5.09 11.29 -17.45
C GLN A 359 4.04 12.40 -17.46
N TYR A 360 4.39 13.60 -17.00
CA TYR A 360 3.53 14.77 -16.92
C TYR A 360 4.18 15.96 -17.63
N PRO A 361 4.31 15.92 -18.98
CA PRO A 361 5.05 16.94 -19.72
C PRO A 361 4.48 18.35 -19.56
N ASP A 362 3.19 18.45 -19.24
CA ASP A 362 2.48 19.72 -19.03
C ASP A 362 2.19 19.98 -17.54
N LYS A 363 2.83 19.27 -16.63
CA LYS A 363 2.60 19.39 -15.19
C LYS A 363 3.91 19.35 -14.42
N ILE A 364 3.91 19.97 -13.24
CA ILE A 364 5.00 19.88 -12.28
C ILE A 364 5.33 18.40 -11.96
N SER A 365 6.60 18.05 -11.91
CA SER A 365 7.05 16.68 -11.61
C SER A 365 6.86 16.34 -10.13
N SER A 366 6.75 15.03 -9.81
CA SER A 366 6.72 14.55 -8.41
C SER A 366 7.97 14.98 -7.62
N LYS A 367 9.13 15.09 -8.27
CA LYS A 367 10.37 15.56 -7.65
C LYS A 367 10.32 17.03 -7.25
N GLU A 368 9.79 17.88 -8.13
CA GLU A 368 9.61 19.32 -7.84
C GLU A 368 8.59 19.53 -6.73
N VAL A 369 7.46 18.82 -6.78
CA VAL A 369 6.47 18.79 -5.69
C VAL A 369 7.12 18.40 -4.37
N ALA A 370 7.91 17.33 -4.35
CA ALA A 370 8.63 16.89 -3.15
C ALA A 370 9.55 17.99 -2.60
N GLY A 371 10.28 18.68 -3.48
CA GLY A 371 11.18 19.78 -3.10
C GLY A 371 10.44 20.95 -2.47
N ILE A 372 9.31 21.37 -3.04
CA ILE A 372 8.51 22.49 -2.53
C ILE A 372 7.91 22.14 -1.16
N ILE A 373 7.28 20.98 -1.03
CA ILE A 373 6.68 20.53 0.24
C ILE A 373 7.77 20.36 1.31
N GLN A 374 8.88 19.69 0.99
CA GLN A 374 9.99 19.46 1.90
C GLN A 374 10.49 20.78 2.50
N ASN A 375 10.77 21.79 1.64
CA ASN A 375 11.31 23.07 2.08
C ASN A 375 10.40 23.81 3.06
N LYS A 376 9.09 23.77 2.87
CA LYS A 376 8.16 24.46 3.77
C LYS A 376 7.95 23.68 5.07
N LEU A 377 7.85 22.35 4.98
CA LEU A 377 7.44 21.52 6.10
C LEU A 377 8.51 21.41 7.19
N TYR A 378 9.80 21.13 6.83
CA TYR A 378 10.84 21.03 7.84
C TYR A 378 11.09 22.37 8.57
N GLN A 379 10.92 23.50 7.86
CA GLN A 379 11.02 24.84 8.49
C GLN A 379 9.87 25.09 9.47
N ALA A 380 8.65 24.72 9.11
CA ALA A 380 7.48 24.89 9.98
C ALA A 380 7.57 24.02 11.25
N PHE A 381 8.08 22.81 11.13
CA PHE A 381 8.31 21.93 12.27
C PHE A 381 9.52 22.31 13.12
N GLY A 382 10.52 22.96 12.51
CA GLY A 382 11.82 23.20 13.12
C GLY A 382 12.67 21.93 13.22
N THR A 383 12.33 20.89 12.46
CA THR A 383 13.06 19.63 12.39
C THR A 383 14.26 19.73 11.45
N SER A 384 15.16 18.75 11.49
CA SER A 384 16.24 18.62 10.52
C SER A 384 15.69 18.38 9.12
N ASN A 385 16.34 18.92 8.10
CA ASN A 385 16.02 18.67 6.71
C ASN A 385 16.68 17.35 6.25
N ALA A 386 15.93 16.25 6.25
CA ALA A 386 16.42 14.96 5.71
C ALA A 386 16.34 14.90 4.17
N GLY A 387 15.85 15.97 3.52
CA GLY A 387 15.85 16.14 2.07
C GLY A 387 14.68 15.47 1.36
N ILE A 388 14.88 15.22 0.06
CA ILE A 388 13.96 14.44 -0.77
C ILE A 388 14.66 13.18 -1.26
N ARG A 389 13.92 12.07 -1.39
CA ARG A 389 14.47 10.80 -1.86
C ARG A 389 13.53 10.12 -2.82
N SER A 390 14.08 9.51 -3.88
CA SER A 390 13.25 8.66 -4.74
C SER A 390 13.04 7.29 -4.11
N GLU A 391 11.77 6.83 -4.17
CA GLU A 391 11.36 5.53 -3.66
C GLU A 391 10.36 4.89 -4.64
N ASP A 392 10.88 4.10 -5.57
CA ASP A 392 10.11 3.57 -6.70
C ASP A 392 9.26 2.34 -6.33
N GLU A 393 9.50 1.74 -5.16
CA GLU A 393 8.77 0.55 -4.71
C GLU A 393 7.48 0.88 -3.94
N LEU A 394 7.30 2.11 -3.46
CA LEU A 394 6.11 2.52 -2.73
C LEU A 394 4.87 2.48 -3.62
N TYR A 395 3.91 1.63 -3.24
CA TYR A 395 2.70 1.38 -4.02
C TYR A 395 1.96 2.66 -4.38
N VAL A 396 1.71 3.52 -3.40
CA VAL A 396 0.92 4.75 -3.60
C VAL A 396 1.59 5.75 -4.55
N LEU A 397 2.92 5.80 -4.56
CA LEU A 397 3.67 6.65 -5.49
C LEU A 397 3.67 6.06 -6.91
N ARG A 398 3.83 4.74 -7.03
CA ARG A 398 3.92 4.05 -8.31
C ARG A 398 2.58 3.96 -9.05
N HIS A 399 1.45 3.82 -8.33
CA HIS A 399 0.14 3.59 -8.92
C HIS A 399 -0.74 4.84 -9.02
N SER A 400 -0.31 5.97 -8.50
CA SER A 400 -0.96 7.26 -8.75
C SER A 400 -0.75 7.72 -10.20
N THR A 401 -1.78 8.25 -10.84
CA THR A 401 -1.73 8.75 -12.24
C THR A 401 -1.49 10.26 -12.33
N MET A 402 -1.16 10.89 -11.23
CA MET A 402 -0.81 12.30 -11.07
C MET A 402 0.51 12.42 -10.29
N PRO A 403 1.16 13.61 -10.24
CA PRO A 403 2.26 13.86 -9.34
C PRO A 403 1.92 13.41 -7.92
N ALA A 404 2.78 12.58 -7.32
CA ALA A 404 2.53 11.94 -6.04
C ALA A 404 3.77 11.98 -5.15
N VAL A 405 3.55 12.32 -3.88
CA VAL A 405 4.59 12.35 -2.85
C VAL A 405 4.11 11.68 -1.56
N LEU A 406 5.06 11.18 -0.78
CA LEU A 406 4.84 10.68 0.57
C LEU A 406 5.74 11.48 1.51
N ILE A 407 5.13 12.08 2.51
CA ILE A 407 5.81 12.90 3.51
C ILE A 407 6.04 12.05 4.76
N GLU A 408 7.31 11.86 5.12
CA GLU A 408 7.72 11.37 6.43
C GLU A 408 7.91 12.60 7.33
N THR A 409 6.93 12.86 8.17
CA THR A 409 6.84 14.12 8.94
C THR A 409 7.92 14.26 10.00
N GLY A 410 8.50 13.16 10.44
CA GLY A 410 9.59 13.07 11.40
C GLY A 410 9.78 11.62 11.83
N PHE A 411 10.79 11.35 12.65
CA PHE A 411 11.06 10.02 13.21
C PHE A 411 10.42 9.88 14.59
N ILE A 412 9.45 8.97 14.73
CA ILE A 412 8.79 8.71 16.02
C ILE A 412 9.79 8.16 17.08
N SER A 413 10.89 7.55 16.62
CA SER A 413 12.00 7.06 17.45
C SER A 413 12.91 8.15 17.99
N ASN A 414 12.91 9.35 17.39
CA ASN A 414 13.71 10.49 17.83
C ASN A 414 12.93 11.35 18.82
N ASP A 415 13.54 11.74 19.94
CA ASP A 415 12.85 12.46 21.03
C ASP A 415 12.37 13.84 20.60
N PHE A 416 13.18 14.59 19.83
CA PHE A 416 12.80 15.90 19.36
C PHE A 416 11.67 15.81 18.31
N ASP A 417 11.83 14.99 17.29
CA ASP A 417 10.80 14.79 16.28
C ASP A 417 9.48 14.32 16.91
N ARG A 418 9.56 13.36 17.85
CA ARG A 418 8.39 12.87 18.58
C ARG A 418 7.69 13.97 19.35
N SER A 419 8.44 14.88 19.96
CA SER A 419 7.85 16.04 20.65
C SER A 419 7.05 16.95 19.70
N VAL A 420 7.53 17.12 18.47
CA VAL A 420 6.83 17.85 17.41
C VAL A 420 5.59 17.09 16.93
N LEU A 421 5.73 15.77 16.71
CA LEU A 421 4.68 14.90 16.20
C LEU A 421 3.51 14.69 17.18
N THR A 422 3.74 14.91 18.47
CA THR A 422 2.71 14.83 19.53
C THR A 422 2.16 16.17 19.96
N ASP A 423 2.63 17.28 19.38
CA ASP A 423 2.11 18.63 19.62
C ASP A 423 1.14 19.03 18.49
N SER A 424 -0.16 19.06 18.81
CA SER A 424 -1.21 19.45 17.86
C SER A 424 -1.01 20.86 17.29
N ALA A 425 -0.38 21.78 18.01
CA ALA A 425 -0.09 23.13 17.49
C ALA A 425 1.01 23.06 16.42
N LYS A 426 2.02 22.20 16.60
CA LYS A 426 3.04 21.92 15.60
C LYS A 426 2.46 21.22 14.38
N LEU A 427 1.62 20.22 14.56
CA LEU A 427 0.94 19.55 13.45
C LEU A 427 0.09 20.54 12.64
N LYS A 428 -0.61 21.48 13.26
CA LYS A 428 -1.33 22.55 12.55
C LYS A 428 -0.40 23.48 11.78
N GLN A 429 0.76 23.85 12.34
CA GLN A 429 1.77 24.63 11.63
C GLN A 429 2.29 23.90 10.41
N GLY A 430 2.60 22.60 10.54
CA GLY A 430 2.99 21.74 9.44
C GLY A 430 1.91 21.62 8.36
N ALA A 431 0.65 21.47 8.76
CA ALA A 431 -0.50 21.41 7.86
C ALA A 431 -0.66 22.71 7.04
N ALA A 432 -0.51 23.86 7.69
CA ALA A 432 -0.51 25.15 6.99
C ALA A 432 0.65 25.27 5.99
N ALA A 433 1.85 24.79 6.36
CA ALA A 433 3.00 24.78 5.46
C ALA A 433 2.80 23.85 4.25
N VAL A 434 2.14 22.70 4.43
CA VAL A 434 1.74 21.82 3.31
C VAL A 434 0.74 22.53 2.41
N ALA A 435 -0.23 23.25 2.97
CA ALA A 435 -1.20 24.02 2.20
C ALA A 435 -0.53 25.18 1.43
N ASP A 436 0.43 25.88 2.04
CA ASP A 436 1.25 26.91 1.36
C ASP A 436 2.05 26.33 0.20
N ALA A 437 2.58 25.10 0.36
CA ALA A 437 3.28 24.39 -0.70
C ALA A 437 2.33 24.05 -1.85
N ILE A 438 1.13 23.58 -1.55
CA ILE A 438 0.13 23.23 -2.54
C ILE A 438 -0.35 24.46 -3.31
N GLU A 439 -0.54 25.63 -2.67
CA GLU A 439 -0.86 26.89 -3.36
C GLU A 439 0.26 27.31 -4.35
N GLU A 440 1.53 27.14 -3.94
CA GLU A 440 2.65 27.38 -4.84
C GLU A 440 2.67 26.42 -6.03
N ILE A 441 2.41 25.12 -5.79
CA ILE A 441 2.28 24.09 -6.83
C ILE A 441 1.16 24.44 -7.80
N ILE A 442 0.01 24.91 -7.30
CA ILE A 442 -1.13 25.34 -8.13
C ILE A 442 -0.74 26.51 -9.03
N LYS A 443 0.04 27.49 -8.52
CA LYS A 443 0.51 28.62 -9.35
C LYS A 443 1.44 28.14 -10.46
N ILE A 444 2.43 27.33 -10.12
CA ILE A 444 3.37 26.76 -11.11
C ILE A 444 2.61 25.96 -12.18
N SER A 445 1.62 25.15 -11.78
CA SER A 445 0.83 24.33 -12.71
C SER A 445 -0.10 25.15 -13.64
N LYS A 446 -0.35 26.43 -13.33
CA LYS A 446 -1.16 27.32 -14.16
C LYS A 446 -0.31 28.21 -15.07
N GLU A 447 0.98 28.38 -14.76
CA GLU A 447 1.90 29.25 -15.50
C GLU A 447 2.72 28.45 -16.55
N GLY A 448 2.74 27.12 -16.46
CA GLY A 448 3.39 26.21 -17.43
C GLY A 448 2.38 25.63 -18.41
#